data_cd869fb44772a5cc7455175572eafbdb
#
_entry.id   cd869fb44772a5cc7455175572eafbdb
#
_cell.length_a   1.000
_cell.length_b   1.000
_cell.length_c   1.000
_cell.angle_alpha   90.00
_cell.angle_beta   90.00
_cell.angle_gamma   90.00
#
_symmetry.space_group_name_H-M   'P 1'
#
loop_
_entity.id
_entity.type
_entity.pdbx_description
1 polymer ?
#
loop_
_entity_poly.entity_id
_entity_poly.type
_entity_poly.pdbx_seq_one_letter_code
_entity_poly.pdbx_strand_id
1 'polypeptide(L)'
;MHVLQLGPYPPPEGGINRNILAIRADLAAAGHETSVIATSRSTRVAEERGVFHPRSPFALIRLLTSIRRDVTHLHIGGNVNARVLGLAFVSAFFSRGPSVLTLHSGGYPQTKEGRSARRRSVRGIIFRMFDRVIVVNEQLREVFLNYGVDPARVSVILPYVNELPDPSAEIPEDLLDLVKKSGPFLLTVGLLEPEYDLAMQIDVMESVVNEYPNAGLMIVGSGSLEAELRDHIASKPYSGNILLAGDVPHAVTLRLIEMADILLRTTRFDGDAISVREALFLGTAVIATNNGMRPQGVTLIPIGDGRELASAIGSIAKTPRSKRRPEKNDRSNIKAVIDVYRDLIPDRS
;
A
#
# COMPACT_ATOMS: atom_id res chain seq x y z
N MET A 1 0.69 17.76 -20.86
CA MET A 1 -0.53 16.93 -20.77
C MET A 1 -1.31 17.25 -19.50
N HIS A 2 -2.62 16.97 -19.49
CA HIS A 2 -3.48 17.04 -18.32
C HIS A 2 -4.03 15.65 -18.00
N VAL A 3 -3.73 15.11 -16.81
CA VAL A 3 -4.20 13.81 -16.35
C VAL A 3 -5.29 13.97 -15.30
N LEU A 4 -6.46 13.38 -15.56
CA LEU A 4 -7.55 13.29 -14.60
C LEU A 4 -7.51 11.93 -13.89
N GLN A 5 -7.19 11.92 -12.61
CA GLN A 5 -7.20 10.71 -11.78
C GLN A 5 -8.54 10.57 -11.02
N LEU A 6 -9.02 9.34 -10.89
CA LEU A 6 -10.19 9.00 -10.08
C LEU A 6 -9.77 7.93 -9.08
N GLY A 7 -10.03 8.16 -7.80
CA GLY A 7 -9.71 7.18 -6.77
C GLY A 7 -9.95 7.71 -5.36
N PRO A 8 -9.67 6.90 -4.33
CA PRO A 8 -9.71 7.39 -2.95
C PRO A 8 -8.69 8.52 -2.78
N TYR A 9 -9.11 9.57 -2.05
CA TYR A 9 -8.27 10.72 -1.76
C TYR A 9 -8.31 11.02 -0.26
N PRO A 10 -7.18 11.42 0.36
CA PRO A 10 -7.12 11.65 1.82
C PRO A 10 -8.12 12.71 2.30
N PRO A 11 -8.53 12.68 3.57
CA PRO A 11 -8.43 11.60 4.53
C PRO A 11 -9.47 10.49 4.30
N PRO A 12 -9.30 9.25 4.76
CA PRO A 12 -8.11 8.71 5.44
C PRO A 12 -6.97 8.39 4.47
N GLU A 13 -5.75 8.27 4.98
CA GLU A 13 -4.60 7.84 4.20
C GLU A 13 -4.63 6.34 3.89
N GLY A 14 -3.98 5.95 2.78
CA GLY A 14 -3.90 4.56 2.34
C GLY A 14 -3.03 4.41 1.10
N GLY A 15 -2.68 3.16 0.74
CA GLY A 15 -1.73 2.89 -0.35
C GLY A 15 -2.16 3.44 -1.71
N ILE A 16 -3.46 3.44 -2.03
CA ILE A 16 -3.97 3.93 -3.33
C ILE A 16 -3.82 5.45 -3.42
N ASN A 17 -4.22 6.18 -2.38
CA ASN A 17 -4.13 7.64 -2.42
C ASN A 17 -2.68 8.13 -2.41
N ARG A 18 -1.75 7.42 -1.78
CA ARG A 18 -0.30 7.68 -1.91
C ARG A 18 0.18 7.54 -3.35
N ASN A 19 -0.25 6.48 -4.05
CA ASN A 19 0.07 6.29 -5.45
C ASN A 19 -0.47 7.46 -6.31
N ILE A 20 -1.73 7.87 -6.09
CA ILE A 20 -2.33 9.04 -6.76
C ILE A 20 -1.53 10.31 -6.49
N LEU A 21 -1.17 10.57 -5.23
CA LEU A 21 -0.39 11.75 -4.83
C LEU A 21 1.02 11.74 -5.44
N ALA A 22 1.68 10.58 -5.48
CA ALA A 22 3.01 10.43 -6.06
C ALA A 22 2.99 10.71 -7.58
N ILE A 23 2.01 10.15 -8.30
CA ILE A 23 1.81 10.43 -9.74
C ILE A 23 1.56 11.93 -9.95
N ARG A 24 0.70 12.54 -9.11
CA ARG A 24 0.38 13.96 -9.18
C ARG A 24 1.62 14.84 -8.97
N ALA A 25 2.44 14.52 -7.98
CA ALA A 25 3.67 15.24 -7.69
C ALA A 25 4.68 15.18 -8.84
N ASP A 26 4.90 13.99 -9.43
CA ASP A 26 5.84 13.81 -10.55
C ASP A 26 5.34 14.52 -11.84
N LEU A 27 4.04 14.44 -12.11
CA LEU A 27 3.45 15.18 -13.23
C LEU A 27 3.59 16.69 -13.06
N ALA A 28 3.32 17.21 -11.86
CA ALA A 28 3.48 18.63 -11.56
C ALA A 28 4.94 19.08 -11.67
N ALA A 29 5.89 18.30 -11.16
CA ALA A 29 7.33 18.56 -11.28
C ALA A 29 7.79 18.57 -12.76
N ALA A 30 7.13 17.80 -13.63
CA ALA A 30 7.38 17.78 -15.07
C ALA A 30 6.60 18.88 -15.84
N GLY A 31 5.93 19.82 -15.16
CA GLY A 31 5.16 20.90 -15.78
C GLY A 31 3.82 20.45 -16.37
N HIS A 32 3.27 19.32 -15.93
CA HIS A 32 1.99 18.81 -16.40
C HIS A 32 0.85 19.16 -15.45
N GLU A 33 -0.37 19.29 -15.97
CA GLU A 33 -1.56 19.53 -15.17
C GLU A 33 -2.15 18.22 -14.64
N THR A 34 -2.69 18.27 -13.43
CA THR A 34 -3.37 17.14 -12.82
C THR A 34 -4.66 17.56 -12.12
N SER A 35 -5.68 16.73 -12.24
CA SER A 35 -6.91 16.85 -11.47
C SER A 35 -7.28 15.52 -10.84
N VAL A 36 -7.97 15.55 -9.71
CA VAL A 36 -8.43 14.34 -9.00
C VAL A 36 -9.92 14.43 -8.73
N ILE A 37 -10.65 13.37 -9.06
CA ILE A 37 -12.01 13.15 -8.58
C ILE A 37 -11.93 12.12 -7.46
N ALA A 38 -12.16 12.58 -6.22
CA ALA A 38 -12.17 11.72 -5.04
C ALA A 38 -13.40 10.80 -5.04
N THR A 39 -13.16 9.49 -4.92
CA THR A 39 -14.23 8.48 -4.87
C THR A 39 -14.53 8.01 -3.43
N SER A 40 -13.67 8.38 -2.46
CA SER A 40 -13.91 8.18 -1.03
C SER A 40 -14.88 9.22 -0.47
N ARG A 41 -15.69 8.81 0.52
CA ARG A 41 -16.49 9.74 1.31
C ARG A 41 -15.65 10.22 2.48
N SER A 42 -15.35 11.51 2.53
CA SER A 42 -14.75 12.16 3.70
C SER A 42 -15.69 13.22 4.25
N THR A 43 -15.80 13.29 5.57
CA THR A 43 -16.52 14.36 6.28
C THR A 43 -15.67 15.61 6.46
N ARG A 44 -14.34 15.47 6.36
CA ARG A 44 -13.36 16.58 6.44
C ARG A 44 -12.69 16.71 5.08
N VAL A 45 -13.21 17.60 4.27
CA VAL A 45 -12.66 17.90 2.94
C VAL A 45 -11.95 19.23 3.04
N ALA A 46 -10.62 19.24 2.92
CA ALA A 46 -9.89 20.48 2.67
C ALA A 46 -10.10 20.86 1.19
N GLU A 47 -10.43 22.12 0.91
CA GLU A 47 -10.46 22.61 -0.45
C GLU A 47 -9.04 22.65 -1.02
N GLU A 48 -8.79 21.78 -1.98
CA GLU A 48 -7.52 21.71 -2.68
C GLU A 48 -7.72 21.96 -4.17
N ARG A 49 -6.89 22.82 -4.75
CA ARG A 49 -6.97 23.15 -6.17
C ARG A 49 -6.81 21.90 -7.04
N GLY A 50 -7.80 21.67 -7.93
CA GLY A 50 -7.80 20.52 -8.83
C GLY A 50 -8.30 19.24 -8.21
N VAL A 51 -8.84 19.25 -6.97
CA VAL A 51 -9.47 18.10 -6.32
C VAL A 51 -10.98 18.33 -6.22
N PHE A 52 -11.75 17.34 -6.67
CA PHE A 52 -13.21 17.42 -6.75
C PHE A 52 -13.85 16.27 -5.95
N HIS A 53 -14.89 16.58 -5.20
CA HIS A 53 -15.61 15.63 -4.33
C HIS A 53 -17.08 15.50 -4.77
N PRO A 54 -17.40 14.66 -5.77
CA PRO A 54 -18.77 14.51 -6.23
C PRO A 54 -19.64 13.84 -5.15
N ARG A 55 -20.80 14.46 -4.86
CA ARG A 55 -21.76 13.93 -3.87
C ARG A 55 -22.82 13.01 -4.46
N SER A 56 -22.86 12.88 -5.80
CA SER A 56 -23.81 12.02 -6.50
C SER A 56 -23.22 11.47 -7.80
N PRO A 57 -23.78 10.37 -8.35
CA PRO A 57 -23.37 9.85 -9.66
C PRO A 57 -23.53 10.88 -10.80
N PHE A 58 -24.55 11.72 -10.73
CA PHE A 58 -24.75 12.78 -11.71
C PHE A 58 -23.63 13.84 -11.63
N ALA A 59 -23.23 14.25 -10.43
CA ALA A 59 -22.10 15.17 -10.24
C ALA A 59 -20.79 14.57 -10.77
N LEU A 60 -20.57 13.25 -10.58
CA LEU A 60 -19.44 12.54 -11.14
C LEU A 60 -19.43 12.60 -12.68
N ILE A 61 -20.55 12.26 -13.33
CA ILE A 61 -20.68 12.31 -14.79
C ILE A 61 -20.45 13.74 -15.30
N ARG A 62 -21.01 14.74 -14.63
CA ARG A 62 -20.80 16.14 -14.99
C ARG A 62 -19.32 16.52 -14.94
N LEU A 63 -18.58 16.13 -13.89
CA LEU A 63 -17.14 16.36 -13.78
C LEU A 63 -16.38 15.64 -14.90
N LEU A 64 -16.69 14.35 -15.13
CA LEU A 64 -16.09 13.56 -16.21
C LEU A 64 -16.35 14.18 -17.61
N THR A 65 -17.43 14.91 -17.81
CA THR A 65 -17.73 15.52 -19.10
C THR A 65 -17.26 16.97 -19.21
N SER A 66 -16.98 17.67 -18.11
CA SER A 66 -16.60 19.09 -18.10
C SER A 66 -15.09 19.33 -17.99
N ILE A 67 -14.34 18.48 -17.26
CA ILE A 67 -12.90 18.66 -17.06
C ILE A 67 -12.17 18.31 -18.38
N ARG A 68 -11.45 19.27 -18.95
CA ARG A 68 -10.53 19.02 -20.07
C ARG A 68 -9.36 18.18 -19.57
N ARG A 69 -8.95 17.16 -20.32
CA ARG A 69 -7.85 16.25 -19.99
C ARG A 69 -7.37 15.50 -21.23
N ASP A 70 -6.15 15.04 -21.17
CA ASP A 70 -5.56 14.18 -22.20
C ASP A 70 -5.73 12.70 -21.85
N VAL A 71 -5.69 12.34 -20.55
CA VAL A 71 -5.86 10.97 -20.06
C VAL A 71 -6.79 10.93 -18.84
N THR A 72 -7.63 9.90 -18.77
CA THR A 72 -8.41 9.57 -17.57
C THR A 72 -7.83 8.32 -16.93
N HIS A 73 -7.47 8.37 -15.64
CA HIS A 73 -6.92 7.23 -14.91
C HIS A 73 -7.78 6.88 -13.68
N LEU A 74 -8.41 5.71 -13.70
CA LEU A 74 -9.19 5.17 -12.59
C LEU A 74 -8.33 4.24 -11.73
N HIS A 75 -8.26 4.54 -10.43
CA HIS A 75 -7.64 3.69 -9.41
C HIS A 75 -8.72 2.99 -8.59
N ILE A 76 -8.72 1.66 -8.59
CA ILE A 76 -9.63 0.85 -7.78
C ILE A 76 -8.88 -0.13 -6.90
N GLY A 77 -9.44 -0.42 -5.72
CA GLY A 77 -8.89 -1.36 -4.75
C GLY A 77 -10.00 -2.08 -3.99
N GLY A 78 -9.62 -2.98 -3.10
CA GLY A 78 -10.57 -3.79 -2.35
C GLY A 78 -11.38 -4.73 -3.23
N ASN A 79 -12.61 -5.02 -2.81
CA ASN A 79 -13.51 -5.88 -3.55
C ASN A 79 -14.14 -5.14 -4.74
N VAL A 80 -14.06 -5.73 -5.94
CA VAL A 80 -14.71 -5.21 -7.15
C VAL A 80 -16.20 -5.57 -7.13
N ASN A 81 -16.95 -4.87 -6.27
CA ASN A 81 -18.40 -5.03 -6.16
C ASN A 81 -19.15 -4.25 -7.26
N ALA A 82 -20.48 -4.35 -7.29
CA ALA A 82 -21.31 -3.70 -8.31
C ALA A 82 -21.13 -2.16 -8.36
N ARG A 83 -20.89 -1.51 -7.21
CA ARG A 83 -20.65 -0.05 -7.15
C ARG A 83 -19.33 0.32 -7.80
N VAL A 84 -18.25 -0.42 -7.50
CA VAL A 84 -16.92 -0.21 -8.10
C VAL A 84 -16.96 -0.50 -9.60
N LEU A 85 -17.71 -1.54 -10.00
CA LEU A 85 -17.88 -1.88 -11.41
C LEU A 85 -18.69 -0.82 -12.17
N GLY A 86 -19.72 -0.25 -11.53
CA GLY A 86 -20.47 0.90 -12.08
C GLY A 86 -19.58 2.14 -12.24
N LEU A 87 -18.69 2.41 -11.27
CA LEU A 87 -17.69 3.48 -11.39
C LEU A 87 -16.74 3.23 -12.55
N ALA A 88 -16.25 2.00 -12.72
CA ALA A 88 -15.37 1.64 -13.84
C ALA A 88 -16.07 1.83 -15.18
N PHE A 89 -17.33 1.38 -15.31
CA PHE A 89 -18.13 1.60 -16.51
C PHE A 89 -18.30 3.09 -16.83
N VAL A 90 -18.73 3.89 -15.85
CA VAL A 90 -18.95 5.34 -16.03
C VAL A 90 -17.63 6.03 -16.40
N SER A 91 -16.53 5.68 -15.76
CA SER A 91 -15.22 6.27 -16.04
C SER A 91 -14.74 5.97 -17.46
N ALA A 92 -14.88 4.72 -17.92
CA ALA A 92 -14.49 4.34 -19.27
C ALA A 92 -15.44 4.93 -20.35
N PHE A 93 -16.76 4.89 -20.09
CA PHE A 93 -17.76 5.33 -21.06
C PHE A 93 -17.76 6.86 -21.27
N PHE A 94 -17.57 7.64 -20.20
CA PHE A 94 -17.53 9.10 -20.26
C PHE A 94 -16.11 9.66 -20.37
N SER A 95 -15.10 8.81 -20.56
CA SER A 95 -13.76 9.27 -20.92
C SER A 95 -13.79 9.94 -22.28
N ARG A 96 -13.32 11.20 -22.35
CA ARG A 96 -13.23 11.97 -23.62
C ARG A 96 -11.86 11.83 -24.28
N GLY A 97 -11.11 10.80 -23.97
CA GLY A 97 -9.78 10.47 -24.44
C GLY A 97 -9.36 9.14 -23.89
N PRO A 98 -8.08 8.79 -24.03
CA PRO A 98 -7.53 7.56 -23.49
C PRO A 98 -7.85 7.34 -22.01
N SER A 99 -8.13 6.09 -21.68
CA SER A 99 -8.52 5.67 -20.34
C SER A 99 -7.59 4.58 -19.80
N VAL A 100 -7.16 4.76 -18.57
CA VAL A 100 -6.30 3.82 -17.84
C VAL A 100 -7.03 3.34 -16.61
N LEU A 101 -6.90 2.05 -16.30
CA LEU A 101 -7.38 1.44 -15.07
C LEU A 101 -6.21 0.88 -14.28
N THR A 102 -6.04 1.25 -13.02
CA THR A 102 -5.18 0.49 -12.08
C THR A 102 -6.02 -0.28 -11.08
N LEU A 103 -5.81 -1.60 -11.01
CA LEU A 103 -6.36 -2.43 -9.94
C LEU A 103 -5.28 -2.70 -8.89
N HIS A 104 -5.47 -2.10 -7.70
CA HIS A 104 -4.52 -2.18 -6.58
C HIS A 104 -4.69 -3.42 -5.69
N SER A 105 -5.78 -4.18 -5.86
CA SER A 105 -6.08 -5.37 -5.05
C SER A 105 -5.25 -6.57 -5.48
N GLY A 106 -4.02 -6.70 -4.99
CA GLY A 106 -3.14 -7.83 -5.29
C GLY A 106 -3.75 -9.19 -4.94
N GLY A 107 -4.60 -9.27 -3.90
CA GLY A 107 -5.31 -10.49 -3.51
C GLY A 107 -6.58 -10.79 -4.33
N TYR A 108 -6.97 -9.95 -5.27
CA TYR A 108 -8.17 -10.16 -6.09
C TYR A 108 -8.21 -11.52 -6.83
N PRO A 109 -7.08 -12.08 -7.33
CA PRO A 109 -7.06 -13.42 -7.93
C PRO A 109 -7.60 -14.53 -7.01
N GLN A 110 -7.48 -14.41 -5.69
CA GLN A 110 -7.97 -15.39 -4.71
C GLN A 110 -9.47 -15.25 -4.43
N THR A 111 -10.10 -14.15 -4.86
CA THR A 111 -11.55 -13.96 -4.70
C THR A 111 -12.34 -14.87 -5.63
N LYS A 112 -13.64 -15.09 -5.30
CA LYS A 112 -14.55 -15.84 -6.18
C LYS A 112 -14.61 -15.23 -7.57
N GLU A 113 -14.64 -13.92 -7.66
CA GLU A 113 -14.71 -13.14 -8.89
C GLU A 113 -13.43 -13.27 -9.74
N GLY A 114 -12.26 -13.21 -9.10
CA GLY A 114 -10.96 -13.38 -9.77
C GLY A 114 -10.80 -14.79 -10.33
N ARG A 115 -11.13 -15.83 -9.54
CA ARG A 115 -11.06 -17.23 -9.97
C ARG A 115 -12.05 -17.56 -11.09
N SER A 116 -13.19 -16.87 -11.13
CA SER A 116 -14.22 -17.07 -12.16
C SER A 116 -14.14 -16.06 -13.31
N ALA A 117 -12.98 -15.44 -13.52
CA ALA A 117 -12.77 -14.47 -14.58
C ALA A 117 -13.08 -15.05 -15.96
N ARG A 118 -13.96 -14.39 -16.73
CA ARG A 118 -14.40 -14.83 -18.05
C ARG A 118 -14.59 -13.64 -18.98
N ARG A 119 -14.18 -13.80 -20.24
CA ARG A 119 -14.31 -12.78 -21.29
C ARG A 119 -15.75 -12.24 -21.46
N ARG A 120 -16.76 -13.11 -21.38
CA ARG A 120 -18.18 -12.76 -21.56
C ARG A 120 -18.88 -12.29 -20.28
N SER A 121 -18.17 -12.18 -19.15
CA SER A 121 -18.72 -11.61 -17.93
C SER A 121 -18.89 -10.10 -18.03
N VAL A 122 -19.79 -9.51 -17.24
CA VAL A 122 -19.96 -8.05 -17.15
C VAL A 122 -18.64 -7.36 -16.80
N ARG A 123 -17.84 -7.95 -15.88
CA ARG A 123 -16.49 -7.44 -15.54
C ARG A 123 -15.58 -7.46 -16.76
N GLY A 124 -15.52 -8.55 -17.50
CA GLY A 124 -14.72 -8.66 -18.72
C GLY A 124 -15.13 -7.64 -19.79
N ILE A 125 -16.44 -7.38 -19.95
CA ILE A 125 -16.92 -6.35 -20.88
C ILE A 125 -16.40 -4.97 -20.45
N ILE A 126 -16.58 -4.61 -19.17
CA ILE A 126 -16.20 -3.28 -18.66
C ILE A 126 -14.68 -3.08 -18.68
N PHE A 127 -13.90 -4.07 -18.24
CA PHE A 127 -12.44 -3.91 -18.21
C PHE A 127 -11.81 -3.78 -19.58
N ARG A 128 -12.39 -4.39 -20.62
CA ARG A 128 -11.94 -4.21 -22.01
C ARG A 128 -12.28 -2.84 -22.62
N MET A 129 -13.08 -2.02 -21.94
CA MET A 129 -13.36 -0.63 -22.38
C MET A 129 -12.16 0.30 -22.13
N PHE A 130 -11.24 -0.08 -21.23
CA PHE A 130 -10.04 0.73 -20.95
C PHE A 130 -8.95 0.51 -22.01
N ASP A 131 -8.27 1.58 -22.41
CA ASP A 131 -7.17 1.53 -23.39
C ASP A 131 -5.92 0.89 -22.80
N ARG A 132 -5.68 1.06 -21.50
CA ARG A 132 -4.62 0.39 -20.73
C ARG A 132 -5.13 -0.06 -19.37
N VAL A 133 -4.57 -1.16 -18.92
CA VAL A 133 -4.81 -1.71 -17.57
C VAL A 133 -3.46 -1.87 -16.89
N ILE A 134 -3.31 -1.29 -15.71
CA ILE A 134 -2.15 -1.46 -14.83
C ILE A 134 -2.57 -2.39 -13.70
N VAL A 135 -1.76 -3.39 -13.45
CA VAL A 135 -1.94 -4.38 -12.38
C VAL A 135 -0.71 -4.45 -11.50
N VAL A 136 -0.89 -4.87 -10.26
CA VAL A 136 0.17 -4.80 -9.25
C VAL A 136 0.99 -6.10 -9.13
N ASN A 137 0.61 -7.17 -9.83
CA ASN A 137 1.36 -8.44 -9.88
C ASN A 137 0.96 -9.29 -11.09
N GLU A 138 1.77 -10.32 -11.40
CA GLU A 138 1.52 -11.23 -12.52
C GLU A 138 0.24 -12.06 -12.36
N GLN A 139 -0.12 -12.46 -11.12
CA GLN A 139 -1.36 -13.23 -10.91
C GLN A 139 -2.58 -12.40 -11.31
N LEU A 140 -2.55 -11.11 -11.02
CA LEU A 140 -3.62 -10.19 -11.42
C LEU A 140 -3.63 -9.96 -12.93
N ARG A 141 -2.45 -9.95 -13.58
CA ARG A 141 -2.34 -9.89 -15.04
C ARG A 141 -3.09 -11.06 -15.69
N GLU A 142 -2.87 -12.30 -15.23
CA GLU A 142 -3.56 -13.48 -15.74
C GLU A 142 -5.10 -13.36 -15.60
N VAL A 143 -5.59 -12.79 -14.50
CA VAL A 143 -7.04 -12.55 -14.32
C VAL A 143 -7.58 -11.60 -15.38
N PHE A 144 -6.85 -10.54 -15.75
CA PHE A 144 -7.28 -9.62 -16.80
C PHE A 144 -7.21 -10.26 -18.20
N LEU A 145 -6.22 -11.12 -18.45
CA LEU A 145 -6.18 -11.91 -19.69
C LEU A 145 -7.40 -12.85 -19.78
N ASN A 146 -7.81 -13.49 -18.68
CA ASN A 146 -9.02 -14.31 -18.61
C ASN A 146 -10.30 -13.48 -18.81
N TYR A 147 -10.33 -12.20 -18.41
CA TYR A 147 -11.39 -11.25 -18.79
C TYR A 147 -11.36 -10.85 -20.27
N GLY A 148 -10.33 -11.28 -21.00
CA GLY A 148 -10.16 -11.04 -22.42
C GLY A 148 -9.60 -9.68 -22.77
N VAL A 149 -8.91 -9.02 -21.82
CA VAL A 149 -8.11 -7.82 -22.10
C VAL A 149 -6.89 -8.26 -22.93
N ASP A 150 -6.56 -7.49 -23.96
CA ASP A 150 -5.40 -7.74 -24.81
C ASP A 150 -4.10 -7.69 -23.98
N PRO A 151 -3.21 -8.68 -24.07
CA PRO A 151 -1.93 -8.69 -23.37
C PRO A 151 -1.10 -7.41 -23.56
N ALA A 152 -1.14 -6.81 -24.74
CA ALA A 152 -0.45 -5.55 -25.06
C ALA A 152 -1.02 -4.33 -24.30
N ARG A 153 -2.22 -4.45 -23.74
CA ARG A 153 -2.87 -3.40 -22.94
C ARG A 153 -2.68 -3.58 -21.44
N VAL A 154 -2.04 -4.67 -20.99
CA VAL A 154 -1.87 -4.95 -19.55
C VAL A 154 -0.41 -4.79 -19.16
N SER A 155 -0.14 -3.85 -18.27
CA SER A 155 1.18 -3.60 -17.71
C SER A 155 1.22 -3.98 -16.23
N VAL A 156 2.27 -4.67 -15.79
CA VAL A 156 2.52 -4.93 -14.36
C VAL A 156 3.39 -3.82 -13.84
N ILE A 157 2.81 -2.94 -12.99
CA ILE A 157 3.53 -1.83 -12.37
C ILE A 157 3.17 -1.81 -10.89
N LEU A 158 4.16 -1.89 -10.04
CA LEU A 158 3.98 -1.89 -8.59
C LEU A 158 3.52 -0.50 -8.10
N PRO A 159 2.55 -0.42 -7.18
CA PRO A 159 1.86 0.85 -6.85
C PRO A 159 2.56 1.66 -5.77
N TYR A 160 3.81 1.36 -5.45
CA TYR A 160 4.54 2.04 -4.37
C TYR A 160 5.64 2.94 -4.91
N VAL A 161 6.01 3.91 -4.08
CA VAL A 161 7.20 4.74 -4.23
C VAL A 161 8.10 4.44 -3.04
N ASN A 162 9.36 4.18 -3.28
CA ASN A 162 10.34 4.06 -2.21
C ASN A 162 10.97 5.43 -1.97
N GLU A 163 10.70 6.01 -0.81
CA GLU A 163 11.18 7.32 -0.40
C GLU A 163 12.19 7.18 0.75
N LEU A 164 13.20 8.04 0.72
CA LEU A 164 14.11 8.18 1.87
C LEU A 164 13.36 8.87 3.01
N PRO A 165 13.62 8.46 4.26
CA PRO A 165 13.09 9.17 5.42
C PRO A 165 13.52 10.64 5.41
N ASP A 166 12.60 11.54 5.72
CA ASP A 166 12.91 12.94 5.96
C ASP A 166 13.60 13.09 7.33
N PRO A 167 14.87 13.50 7.39
CA PRO A 167 15.58 13.66 8.66
C PRO A 167 14.95 14.71 9.59
N SER A 168 14.19 15.66 9.03
CA SER A 168 13.52 16.71 9.79
C SER A 168 12.18 16.27 10.40
N ALA A 169 11.65 15.10 10.01
CA ALA A 169 10.40 14.60 10.59
C ALA A 169 10.62 14.29 12.09
N GLU A 170 9.94 14.99 12.95
CA GLU A 170 10.04 14.80 14.41
C GLU A 170 9.34 13.51 14.84
N ILE A 171 10.09 12.64 15.52
CA ILE A 171 9.54 11.43 16.13
C ILE A 171 9.08 11.81 17.53
N PRO A 172 7.82 11.52 17.93
CA PRO A 172 7.35 11.73 19.31
C PRO A 172 8.29 11.10 20.34
N GLU A 173 8.49 11.77 21.48
CA GLU A 173 9.51 11.40 22.46
C GLU A 173 9.26 10.01 23.06
N ASP A 174 8.00 9.66 23.32
CA ASP A 174 7.60 8.35 23.84
C ASP A 174 7.96 7.20 22.87
N LEU A 175 7.83 7.41 21.56
CA LEU A 175 8.25 6.45 20.54
C LEU A 175 9.78 6.35 20.49
N LEU A 176 10.46 7.50 20.55
CA LEU A 176 11.92 7.56 20.49
C LEU A 176 12.57 6.92 21.71
N ASP A 177 11.93 7.01 22.87
CA ASP A 177 12.41 6.37 24.11
C ASP A 177 12.44 4.86 24.02
N LEU A 178 11.41 4.23 23.44
CA LEU A 178 11.44 2.79 23.21
C LEU A 178 12.55 2.42 22.23
N VAL A 179 12.68 3.13 21.11
CA VAL A 179 13.72 2.89 20.10
C VAL A 179 15.12 2.92 20.74
N LYS A 180 15.42 3.95 21.55
CA LYS A 180 16.74 4.13 22.19
C LYS A 180 17.08 3.04 23.21
N LYS A 181 16.08 2.49 23.89
CA LYS A 181 16.24 1.45 24.91
C LYS A 181 16.32 0.05 24.31
N SER A 182 15.82 -0.14 23.09
CA SER A 182 15.64 -1.44 22.48
C SER A 182 16.89 -1.97 21.79
N GLY A 183 17.12 -3.26 21.97
CA GLY A 183 18.13 -4.02 21.23
C GLY A 183 17.86 -5.53 21.31
N PRO A 184 17.29 -6.16 20.26
CA PRO A 184 16.84 -5.60 18.99
C PRO A 184 15.55 -4.76 19.07
N PHE A 185 15.39 -3.78 18.16
CA PHE A 185 14.18 -3.04 17.95
C PHE A 185 13.33 -3.66 16.84
N LEU A 186 12.18 -4.19 17.20
CA LEU A 186 11.19 -4.81 16.33
C LEU A 186 10.08 -3.82 16.02
N LEU A 187 9.67 -3.75 14.75
CA LEU A 187 8.63 -2.83 14.30
C LEU A 187 7.56 -3.58 13.50
N THR A 188 6.30 -3.32 13.79
CA THR A 188 5.17 -3.70 12.96
C THR A 188 4.43 -2.45 12.49
N VAL A 189 4.10 -2.40 11.20
CA VAL A 189 3.31 -1.31 10.59
C VAL A 189 2.11 -1.91 9.87
N GLY A 190 0.90 -1.62 10.34
CA GLY A 190 -0.31 -2.17 9.72
C GLY A 190 -1.59 -1.90 10.52
N LEU A 191 -2.69 -2.53 10.09
CA LEU A 191 -3.97 -2.41 10.78
C LEU A 191 -4.00 -3.34 12.02
N LEU A 192 -4.69 -2.91 13.06
CA LEU A 192 -4.95 -3.74 14.24
C LEU A 192 -6.20 -4.61 14.00
N GLU A 193 -6.06 -5.56 13.05
CA GLU A 193 -7.15 -6.44 12.60
C GLU A 193 -6.73 -7.92 12.72
N PRO A 194 -7.69 -8.87 12.81
CA PRO A 194 -7.39 -10.29 13.07
C PRO A 194 -6.41 -10.94 12.07
N GLU A 195 -6.43 -10.50 10.81
CA GLU A 195 -5.53 -11.04 9.79
C GLU A 195 -4.06 -10.69 10.00
N TYR A 196 -3.75 -9.68 10.83
CA TYR A 196 -2.38 -9.28 11.11
C TYR A 196 -1.68 -10.16 12.16
N ASP A 197 -2.44 -10.97 12.91
CA ASP A 197 -1.94 -11.91 13.91
C ASP A 197 -0.99 -11.26 14.94
N LEU A 198 -1.39 -10.08 15.43
CA LEU A 198 -0.56 -9.26 16.34
C LEU A 198 -0.43 -9.88 17.73
N ALA A 199 -1.45 -10.64 18.17
CA ALA A 199 -1.38 -11.37 19.44
C ALA A 199 -0.21 -12.35 19.47
N MET A 200 0.05 -13.07 18.36
CA MET A 200 1.21 -13.95 18.22
C MET A 200 2.52 -13.17 18.38
N GLN A 201 2.64 -11.97 17.81
CA GLN A 201 3.85 -11.15 17.97
C GLN A 201 4.07 -10.75 19.43
N ILE A 202 2.98 -10.35 20.13
CA ILE A 202 3.02 -10.00 21.55
C ILE A 202 3.47 -11.22 22.39
N ASP A 203 2.90 -12.39 22.13
CA ASP A 203 3.23 -13.62 22.89
C ASP A 203 4.68 -14.08 22.65
N VAL A 204 5.18 -13.95 21.44
CA VAL A 204 6.58 -14.30 21.09
C VAL A 204 7.59 -13.43 21.81
N MET A 205 7.22 -12.20 22.22
CA MET A 205 8.12 -11.34 22.99
C MET A 205 8.58 -11.97 24.32
N GLU A 206 7.84 -12.90 24.89
CA GLU A 206 8.30 -13.64 26.08
C GLU A 206 9.65 -14.33 25.83
N SER A 207 9.75 -15.11 24.78
CA SER A 207 10.99 -15.81 24.43
C SER A 207 12.08 -14.84 23.96
N VAL A 208 11.70 -13.79 23.24
CA VAL A 208 12.65 -12.77 22.75
C VAL A 208 13.26 -11.99 23.90
N VAL A 209 12.45 -11.53 24.87
CA VAL A 209 12.95 -10.78 26.05
C VAL A 209 13.79 -11.66 26.96
N ASN A 210 13.46 -12.94 27.09
CA ASN A 210 14.29 -13.88 27.83
C ASN A 210 15.72 -14.04 27.26
N GLU A 211 15.88 -13.97 25.95
CA GLU A 211 17.19 -14.01 25.26
C GLU A 211 17.82 -12.60 25.14
N TYR A 212 16.99 -11.58 24.90
CA TYR A 212 17.38 -10.16 24.72
C TYR A 212 16.56 -9.27 25.67
N PRO A 213 16.97 -9.07 26.93
CA PRO A 213 16.17 -8.33 27.92
C PRO A 213 15.75 -6.91 27.51
N ASN A 214 16.53 -6.29 26.64
CA ASN A 214 16.25 -4.96 26.11
C ASN A 214 15.52 -4.99 24.75
N ALA A 215 15.05 -6.15 24.28
CA ALA A 215 14.27 -6.19 23.05
C ALA A 215 13.00 -5.35 23.17
N GLY A 216 12.66 -4.59 22.14
CA GLY A 216 11.44 -3.78 22.09
C GLY A 216 10.61 -4.05 20.87
N LEU A 217 9.29 -4.11 21.01
CA LEU A 217 8.32 -4.23 19.93
C LEU A 217 7.45 -2.96 19.87
N MET A 218 7.47 -2.26 18.74
CA MET A 218 6.55 -1.18 18.46
C MET A 218 5.55 -1.60 17.38
N ILE A 219 4.27 -1.37 17.63
CA ILE A 219 3.17 -1.64 16.68
C ILE A 219 2.55 -0.30 16.30
N VAL A 220 2.69 0.08 15.03
CA VAL A 220 2.18 1.33 14.43
C VAL A 220 0.94 1.03 13.61
N GLY A 221 -0.13 1.74 13.87
CA GLY A 221 -1.42 1.67 13.19
C GLY A 221 -2.60 1.62 14.14
N SER A 222 -3.80 1.55 13.59
CA SER A 222 -5.07 1.49 14.31
C SER A 222 -5.97 0.40 13.74
N GLY A 223 -7.01 0.01 14.48
CA GLY A 223 -7.95 -1.01 14.03
C GLY A 223 -8.90 -1.48 15.11
N SER A 224 -9.73 -2.47 14.75
CA SER A 224 -10.81 -2.95 15.62
C SER A 224 -10.31 -3.67 16.90
N LEU A 225 -9.10 -4.21 16.87
CA LEU A 225 -8.51 -4.96 17.99
C LEU A 225 -7.71 -4.10 18.97
N GLU A 226 -7.70 -2.76 18.85
CA GLU A 226 -6.83 -1.91 19.66
C GLU A 226 -7.02 -2.13 21.17
N ALA A 227 -8.26 -2.12 21.66
CA ALA A 227 -8.56 -2.32 23.08
C ALA A 227 -8.12 -3.72 23.57
N GLU A 228 -8.43 -4.76 22.81
CA GLU A 228 -8.03 -6.15 23.12
C GLU A 228 -6.52 -6.31 23.19
N LEU A 229 -5.80 -5.72 22.24
CA LEU A 229 -4.33 -5.78 22.21
C LEU A 229 -3.69 -5.00 23.38
N ARG A 230 -4.27 -3.86 23.80
CA ARG A 230 -3.82 -3.13 25.00
C ARG A 230 -3.96 -3.96 26.25
N ASP A 231 -5.12 -4.61 26.44
CA ASP A 231 -5.38 -5.49 27.57
C ASP A 231 -4.44 -6.70 27.54
N HIS A 232 -4.22 -7.26 26.36
CA HIS A 232 -3.30 -8.38 26.18
C HIS A 232 -1.87 -8.01 26.57
N ILE A 233 -1.34 -6.88 26.10
CA ILE A 233 -0.02 -6.36 26.45
C ILE A 233 0.06 -6.10 27.97
N ALA A 234 -0.94 -5.44 28.56
CA ALA A 234 -0.94 -5.12 29.99
C ALA A 234 -0.90 -6.37 30.91
N SER A 235 -1.40 -7.50 30.43
CA SER A 235 -1.35 -8.79 31.13
C SER A 235 0.04 -9.44 31.16
N LYS A 236 1.00 -8.97 30.37
CA LYS A 236 2.32 -9.58 30.22
C LYS A 236 3.36 -8.99 31.18
N PRO A 237 4.25 -9.82 31.78
CA PRO A 237 5.33 -9.32 32.64
C PRO A 237 6.35 -8.45 31.91
N TYR A 238 6.41 -8.55 30.57
CA TYR A 238 7.26 -7.79 29.66
C TYR A 238 6.50 -6.66 28.94
N SER A 239 5.38 -6.21 29.49
CA SER A 239 4.56 -5.12 28.89
C SER A 239 5.35 -3.84 28.61
N GLY A 240 6.37 -3.54 29.44
CA GLY A 240 7.26 -2.38 29.25
C GLY A 240 8.16 -2.46 28.00
N ASN A 241 8.24 -3.63 27.38
CA ASN A 241 8.99 -3.86 26.14
C ASN A 241 8.11 -3.69 24.87
N ILE A 242 6.80 -3.43 25.02
CA ILE A 242 5.86 -3.37 23.91
C ILE A 242 5.09 -2.04 23.93
N LEU A 243 5.02 -1.38 22.77
CA LEU A 243 4.30 -0.14 22.61
C LEU A 243 3.31 -0.21 21.42
N LEU A 244 2.03 0.07 21.68
CA LEU A 244 1.05 0.39 20.65
C LEU A 244 1.11 1.89 20.38
N ALA A 245 1.72 2.28 19.27
CA ALA A 245 1.98 3.68 18.92
C ALA A 245 0.75 4.40 18.34
N GLY A 246 -0.31 3.65 17.95
CA GLY A 246 -1.41 4.22 17.20
C GLY A 246 -1.00 4.64 15.78
N ASP A 247 -1.81 5.50 15.17
CA ASP A 247 -1.50 6.05 13.85
C ASP A 247 -0.48 7.17 13.98
N VAL A 248 0.61 7.06 13.23
CA VAL A 248 1.63 8.12 13.13
C VAL A 248 1.78 8.58 11.67
N PRO A 249 2.22 9.83 11.44
CA PRO A 249 2.47 10.32 10.08
C PRO A 249 3.46 9.43 9.33
N HIS A 250 3.27 9.27 8.02
CA HIS A 250 4.12 8.39 7.21
C HIS A 250 5.61 8.76 7.24
N ALA A 251 5.92 10.07 7.29
CA ALA A 251 7.31 10.52 7.43
C ALA A 251 7.96 9.98 8.71
N VAL A 252 7.21 9.93 9.82
CA VAL A 252 7.65 9.31 11.09
C VAL A 252 7.76 7.78 10.93
N THR A 253 6.77 7.14 10.28
CA THR A 253 6.81 5.69 10.00
C THR A 253 8.06 5.30 9.23
N LEU A 254 8.44 6.04 8.19
CA LEU A 254 9.67 5.77 7.42
C LEU A 254 10.93 5.88 8.28
N ARG A 255 10.99 6.85 9.17
CA ARG A 255 12.11 6.97 10.13
C ARG A 255 12.16 5.80 11.10
N LEU A 256 11.00 5.36 11.63
CA LEU A 256 10.92 4.20 12.50
C LEU A 256 11.36 2.92 11.78
N ILE A 257 10.94 2.73 10.50
CA ILE A 257 11.40 1.61 9.67
C ILE A 257 12.92 1.65 9.47
N GLU A 258 13.48 2.82 9.18
CA GLU A 258 14.93 2.99 9.04
C GLU A 258 15.67 2.64 10.34
N MET A 259 15.14 3.00 11.50
CA MET A 259 15.73 2.74 12.81
C MET A 259 15.55 1.29 13.27
N ALA A 260 14.48 0.62 12.84
CA ALA A 260 14.18 -0.75 13.26
C ALA A 260 15.27 -1.74 12.84
N ASP A 261 15.56 -2.72 13.68
CA ASP A 261 16.43 -3.86 13.33
C ASP A 261 15.67 -4.86 12.46
N ILE A 262 14.40 -5.09 12.76
CA ILE A 262 13.55 -6.05 12.06
C ILE A 262 12.14 -5.46 11.92
N LEU A 263 11.60 -5.48 10.70
CA LEU A 263 10.18 -5.27 10.46
C LEU A 263 9.47 -6.63 10.46
N LEU A 264 8.38 -6.74 11.24
CA LEU A 264 7.54 -7.93 11.30
C LEU A 264 6.26 -7.75 10.46
N ARG A 265 5.89 -8.80 9.70
CA ARG A 265 4.65 -8.84 8.93
C ARG A 265 4.01 -10.22 8.96
N THR A 266 3.25 -10.50 10.01
CA THR A 266 2.70 -11.83 10.31
C THR A 266 1.30 -12.08 9.74
N THR A 267 0.92 -11.32 8.71
CA THR A 267 -0.43 -11.40 8.13
C THR A 267 -0.74 -12.78 7.53
N ARG A 268 -1.94 -13.29 7.80
CA ARG A 268 -2.46 -14.55 7.26
C ARG A 268 -2.72 -14.45 5.77
N PHE A 269 -3.23 -13.32 5.31
CA PHE A 269 -3.40 -12.96 3.91
C PHE A 269 -3.11 -11.47 3.74
N ASP A 270 -2.51 -11.12 2.63
CA ASP A 270 -2.07 -9.77 2.35
C ASP A 270 -1.84 -9.64 0.83
N GLY A 271 -1.90 -8.42 0.33
CA GLY A 271 -1.37 -8.10 -0.98
C GLY A 271 0.12 -7.79 -0.93
N ASP A 272 0.57 -6.91 -1.78
CA ASP A 272 1.93 -6.35 -1.74
C ASP A 272 2.00 -5.27 -0.64
N ALA A 273 2.53 -5.63 0.53
CA ALA A 273 2.59 -4.75 1.69
C ALA A 273 3.62 -3.63 1.50
N ILE A 274 3.17 -2.38 1.47
CA ILE A 274 4.02 -1.20 1.26
C ILE A 274 5.12 -1.12 2.33
N SER A 275 4.80 -1.33 3.61
CA SER A 275 5.79 -1.30 4.70
C SER A 275 6.91 -2.34 4.55
N VAL A 276 6.61 -3.51 3.97
CA VAL A 276 7.63 -4.52 3.62
C VAL A 276 8.57 -4.01 2.54
N ARG A 277 8.04 -3.35 1.51
CA ARG A 277 8.84 -2.75 0.43
C ARG A 277 9.70 -1.60 0.92
N GLU A 278 9.12 -0.73 1.75
CA GLU A 278 9.85 0.37 2.39
C GLU A 278 11.00 -0.15 3.26
N ALA A 279 10.76 -1.19 4.07
CA ALA A 279 11.78 -1.80 4.91
C ALA A 279 12.92 -2.40 4.09
N LEU A 280 12.61 -3.17 3.04
CA LEU A 280 13.63 -3.73 2.14
C LEU A 280 14.42 -2.64 1.43
N PHE A 281 13.76 -1.59 0.97
CA PHE A 281 14.41 -0.44 0.35
C PHE A 281 15.38 0.26 1.32
N LEU A 282 14.96 0.49 2.56
CA LEU A 282 15.78 1.11 3.60
C LEU A 282 16.82 0.16 4.21
N GLY A 283 16.88 -1.07 3.71
CA GLY A 283 17.80 -2.09 4.20
C GLY A 283 17.39 -2.64 5.56
N THR A 284 16.18 -2.47 6.03
CA THR A 284 15.64 -3.07 7.26
C THR A 284 15.31 -4.53 7.02
N ALA A 285 15.79 -5.46 7.88
CA ALA A 285 15.46 -6.86 7.73
C ALA A 285 13.95 -7.06 7.89
N VAL A 286 13.39 -7.99 7.14
CA VAL A 286 11.95 -8.28 7.20
C VAL A 286 11.73 -9.74 7.50
N ILE A 287 10.93 -10.03 8.51
CA ILE A 287 10.37 -11.36 8.75
C ILE A 287 8.88 -11.29 8.42
N ALA A 288 8.41 -12.16 7.54
CA ALA A 288 6.99 -12.20 7.20
C ALA A 288 6.48 -13.64 7.01
N THR A 289 5.20 -13.82 7.27
CA THR A 289 4.52 -15.09 6.98
C THR A 289 4.50 -15.37 5.48
N ASN A 290 4.74 -16.62 5.09
CA ASN A 290 4.65 -17.06 3.71
C ASN A 290 3.19 -17.19 3.29
N ASN A 291 2.65 -16.14 2.72
CA ASN A 291 1.29 -16.10 2.15
C ASN A 291 1.29 -16.15 0.60
N GLY A 292 2.43 -16.50 -0.02
CA GLY A 292 2.58 -16.62 -1.47
C GLY A 292 2.76 -15.28 -2.23
N MET A 293 2.84 -14.14 -1.51
CA MET A 293 2.89 -12.80 -2.14
C MET A 293 4.03 -11.91 -1.62
N ARG A 294 5.06 -12.51 -1.01
CA ARG A 294 6.16 -11.74 -0.44
C ARG A 294 7.23 -11.44 -1.50
N PRO A 295 7.82 -10.23 -1.47
CA PRO A 295 8.94 -9.91 -2.34
C PRO A 295 10.20 -10.69 -1.97
N GLN A 296 11.16 -10.75 -2.88
CA GLN A 296 12.49 -11.29 -2.61
C GLN A 296 13.19 -10.48 -1.52
N GLY A 297 14.00 -11.14 -0.69
CA GLY A 297 14.74 -10.51 0.41
C GLY A 297 14.05 -10.58 1.77
N VAL A 298 12.85 -11.15 1.84
CA VAL A 298 12.11 -11.38 3.10
C VAL A 298 12.47 -12.73 3.69
N THR A 299 12.70 -12.79 5.01
CA THR A 299 12.78 -14.05 5.76
C THR A 299 11.36 -14.58 5.96
N LEU A 300 11.07 -15.75 5.36
CA LEU A 300 9.73 -16.31 5.38
C LEU A 300 9.56 -17.30 6.55
N ILE A 301 8.42 -17.19 7.24
CA ILE A 301 7.99 -18.11 8.28
C ILE A 301 6.60 -18.70 7.94
N PRO A 302 6.20 -19.84 8.49
CA PRO A 302 4.84 -20.35 8.36
C PRO A 302 3.82 -19.41 9.04
N ILE A 303 2.59 -19.41 8.52
CA ILE A 303 1.47 -18.63 9.11
C ILE A 303 1.13 -19.20 10.48
N GLY A 304 1.06 -18.32 11.50
CA GLY A 304 0.69 -18.67 12.86
C GLY A 304 1.77 -19.45 13.66
N ASP A 305 3.00 -19.49 13.15
CA ASP A 305 4.11 -20.19 13.83
C ASP A 305 4.98 -19.20 14.63
N GLY A 306 4.63 -19.04 15.92
CA GLY A 306 5.38 -18.18 16.84
C GLY A 306 6.78 -18.71 17.14
N ARG A 307 7.03 -20.04 17.08
CA ARG A 307 8.36 -20.60 17.32
C ARG A 307 9.33 -20.22 16.20
N GLU A 308 8.88 -20.36 14.96
CA GLU A 308 9.66 -19.94 13.79
C GLU A 308 9.88 -18.42 13.79
N LEU A 309 8.89 -17.63 14.26
CA LEU A 309 9.06 -16.19 14.43
C LEU A 309 10.17 -15.87 15.43
N ALA A 310 10.16 -16.48 16.62
CA ALA A 310 11.20 -16.31 17.64
C ALA A 310 12.59 -16.71 17.10
N SER A 311 12.67 -17.87 16.45
CA SER A 311 13.90 -18.40 15.84
C SER A 311 14.48 -17.45 14.79
N ALA A 312 13.62 -16.91 13.90
CA ALA A 312 14.02 -15.97 12.87
C ALA A 312 14.50 -14.63 13.46
N ILE A 313 13.84 -14.12 14.51
CA ILE A 313 14.27 -12.92 15.24
C ILE A 313 15.66 -13.16 15.84
N GLY A 314 15.86 -14.26 16.58
CA GLY A 314 17.16 -14.58 17.17
C GLY A 314 18.28 -14.75 16.15
N SER A 315 17.99 -15.36 15.00
CA SER A 315 18.96 -15.52 13.90
C SER A 315 19.42 -14.18 13.34
N ILE A 316 18.48 -13.26 13.09
CA ILE A 316 18.79 -11.92 12.54
C ILE A 316 19.49 -11.06 13.60
N ALA A 317 19.05 -11.10 14.87
CA ALA A 317 19.61 -10.29 15.93
C ALA A 317 21.10 -10.63 16.22
N LYS A 318 21.54 -11.88 15.99
CA LYS A 318 22.94 -12.31 16.12
C LYS A 318 23.85 -11.86 14.97
N THR A 319 23.27 -11.44 13.86
CA THR A 319 24.05 -11.09 12.67
C THR A 319 24.36 -9.60 12.66
N PRO A 320 25.64 -9.18 12.66
CA PRO A 320 26.01 -7.77 12.51
C PRO A 320 25.40 -7.19 11.24
N ARG A 321 24.65 -6.11 11.36
CA ARG A 321 23.89 -5.55 10.27
C ARG A 321 24.67 -4.46 9.54
N SER A 322 25.06 -4.72 8.29
CA SER A 322 25.44 -3.69 7.35
C SER A 322 24.18 -3.20 6.64
N LYS A 323 23.54 -2.13 7.14
CA LYS A 323 22.45 -1.48 6.41
C LYS A 323 23.04 -0.78 5.19
N ARG A 324 22.84 -1.36 4.02
CA ARG A 324 23.09 -0.64 2.77
C ARG A 324 21.93 0.32 2.55
N ARG A 325 22.15 1.59 2.89
CA ARG A 325 21.16 2.64 2.69
C ARG A 325 21.12 3.06 1.22
N PRO A 326 19.92 3.24 0.65
CA PRO A 326 19.79 3.83 -0.67
C PRO A 326 20.21 5.31 -0.63
N GLU A 327 20.78 5.80 -1.72
CA GLU A 327 21.24 7.20 -1.84
C GLU A 327 20.14 8.13 -2.36
N LYS A 328 19.11 7.60 -2.98
CA LYS A 328 18.02 8.36 -3.62
C LYS A 328 16.70 7.60 -3.61
N ASN A 329 15.61 8.35 -3.71
CA ASN A 329 14.27 7.79 -3.88
C ASN A 329 14.19 6.93 -5.15
N ASP A 330 13.47 5.80 -5.05
CA ASP A 330 13.14 4.99 -6.23
C ASP A 330 11.71 5.30 -6.68
N ARG A 331 11.59 6.01 -7.80
CA ARG A 331 10.34 6.42 -8.44
C ARG A 331 10.13 5.75 -9.81
N SER A 332 10.86 4.67 -10.09
CA SER A 332 10.79 3.94 -11.37
C SER A 332 9.35 3.51 -11.72
N ASN A 333 8.58 3.07 -10.73
CA ASN A 333 7.19 2.69 -10.90
C ASN A 333 6.30 3.87 -11.33
N ILE A 334 6.51 5.07 -10.75
CA ILE A 334 5.74 6.27 -11.15
C ILE A 334 6.11 6.69 -12.56
N LYS A 335 7.39 6.64 -12.91
CA LYS A 335 7.84 6.91 -14.28
C LYS A 335 7.20 5.95 -15.28
N ALA A 336 7.15 4.65 -14.96
CA ALA A 336 6.48 3.65 -15.80
C ALA A 336 4.98 3.96 -16.00
N VAL A 337 4.27 4.45 -14.97
CA VAL A 337 2.87 4.91 -15.12
C VAL A 337 2.79 6.13 -16.04
N ILE A 338 3.71 7.09 -15.91
CA ILE A 338 3.73 8.28 -16.76
C ILE A 338 4.06 7.91 -18.21
N ASP A 339 4.91 6.93 -18.44
CA ASP A 339 5.22 6.43 -19.78
C ASP A 339 3.99 5.78 -20.42
N VAL A 340 3.17 5.03 -19.67
CA VAL A 340 1.86 4.53 -20.14
C VAL A 340 0.97 5.67 -20.61
N TYR A 341 0.98 6.82 -19.93
CA TYR A 341 0.19 7.99 -20.41
C TYR A 341 0.76 8.59 -21.71
N ARG A 342 2.08 8.68 -21.83
CA ARG A 342 2.75 9.19 -23.02
C ARG A 342 2.47 8.32 -24.24
N ASP A 343 2.50 7.00 -24.08
CA ASP A 343 2.21 6.05 -25.16
C ASP A 343 0.76 6.16 -25.66
N LEU A 344 -0.15 6.68 -24.85
CA LEU A 344 -1.56 6.84 -25.21
C LEU A 344 -1.89 8.19 -25.87
N ILE A 345 -1.03 9.18 -25.71
CA ILE A 345 -1.24 10.51 -26.28
C ILE A 345 -0.46 10.60 -27.57
N PRO A 346 -1.11 10.72 -28.73
CA PRO A 346 -0.38 10.92 -29.97
C PRO A 346 0.48 12.19 -29.91
N ASP A 347 1.71 12.09 -30.41
CA ASP A 347 2.57 13.26 -30.54
C ASP A 347 1.79 14.39 -31.24
N ARG A 348 1.56 15.47 -30.52
CA ARG A 348 1.05 16.70 -31.13
C ARG A 348 2.23 17.36 -31.84
N SER A 349 2.50 16.90 -33.06
CA SER A 349 3.39 17.60 -34.02
C SER A 349 2.87 18.99 -34.35
#